data_a60cf719ef060ab3951e1d1418410815
#
_entry.id   a60cf719ef060ab3951e1d1418410815
#
_cell.length_a   1.000
_cell.length_b   1.000
_cell.length_c   1.000
_cell.angle_alpha   90.00
_cell.angle_beta   90.00
_cell.angle_gamma   90.00
#
_symmetry.space_group_name_H-M   'P 1'
#
loop_
_entity.id
_entity.type
_entity.pdbx_description
1 polymer ?
#
loop_
_entity_poly.entity_id
_entity_poly.type
_entity_poly.pdbx_seq_one_letter_code
_entity_poly.pdbx_strand_id
1 'polypeptide(L)'
;MKKYTLLSLLALLLCVSGCKTEPDYSDAVYMTGTLTSSNVKFLVEGQSTLGLTVTSTDKTDTDVKVGVQVAPQLLESFNASTGRNCQMPPEGSYSFEGGEVVIPAGQNQSTQIKVTADSEKLQEGVSYCLPVSITSVSNSDLKVMETSRTAYVMLTKVINIKAAYLARRGYFNIPSFGDQEKSPVKALGQMTLEMKVLPVSFPVGSERNANGISSLCGCEENFLFLSLIHI
;
A
#
# COMPACT_ATOMS: atom_id res chain seq x y z
N MET A 1 -48.18 -35.09 23.27
CA MET A 1 -46.99 -35.61 22.60
C MET A 1 -46.92 -35.23 21.11
N LYS A 2 -48.01 -35.28 20.34
CA LYS A 2 -47.97 -34.96 18.87
C LYS A 2 -47.59 -33.52 18.48
N LYS A 3 -47.76 -32.52 19.38
CA LYS A 3 -47.42 -31.10 19.09
C LYS A 3 -45.90 -30.83 19.13
N TYR A 4 -45.17 -31.53 19.99
CA TYR A 4 -43.74 -31.34 20.14
C TYR A 4 -42.92 -32.05 19.05
N THR A 5 -43.44 -33.16 18.51
CA THR A 5 -42.83 -33.87 17.38
C THR A 5 -42.92 -33.08 16.09
N LEU A 6 -44.00 -32.30 15.88
CA LEU A 6 -44.13 -31.44 14.70
C LEU A 6 -43.20 -30.24 14.76
N LEU A 7 -43.00 -29.68 15.99
CA LEU A 7 -42.10 -28.53 16.19
C LEU A 7 -40.63 -28.94 16.04
N SER A 8 -40.24 -30.15 16.48
CA SER A 8 -38.89 -30.66 16.32
C SER A 8 -38.57 -31.01 14.86
N LEU A 9 -39.57 -31.47 14.10
CA LEU A 9 -39.43 -31.78 12.69
C LEU A 9 -39.26 -30.47 11.83
N LEU A 10 -39.99 -29.40 12.21
CA LEU A 10 -39.89 -28.07 11.59
C LEU A 10 -38.55 -27.42 11.90
N ALA A 11 -38.01 -27.56 13.11
CA ALA A 11 -36.71 -27.07 13.50
C ALA A 11 -35.56 -27.80 12.74
N LEU A 12 -35.70 -29.10 12.51
CA LEU A 12 -34.74 -29.90 11.75
C LEU A 12 -34.71 -29.52 10.27
N LEU A 13 -35.87 -29.12 9.71
CA LEU A 13 -35.95 -28.68 8.28
C LEU A 13 -35.28 -27.31 8.05
N LEU A 14 -35.22 -26.45 9.06
CA LEU A 14 -34.59 -25.13 9.00
C LEU A 14 -33.04 -25.20 9.07
N CYS A 15 -32.48 -26.29 9.57
CA CYS A 15 -31.01 -26.45 9.64
C CYS A 15 -30.35 -26.89 8.33
N VAL A 16 -31.11 -27.36 7.34
CA VAL A 16 -30.54 -27.83 6.08
C VAL A 16 -30.47 -26.76 4.96
N SER A 17 -30.98 -25.55 5.18
CA SER A 17 -30.96 -24.46 4.20
C SER A 17 -29.73 -23.54 4.28
N GLY A 18 -28.72 -23.92 5.06
CA GLY A 18 -27.53 -23.11 5.32
C GLY A 18 -26.26 -23.49 4.52
N CYS A 19 -26.29 -24.47 3.64
CA CYS A 19 -25.16 -24.67 2.72
C CYS A 19 -25.17 -23.57 1.66
N LYS A 20 -24.43 -22.48 1.91
CA LYS A 20 -23.93 -21.64 0.81
C LYS A 20 -23.08 -22.59 -0.03
N THR A 21 -23.54 -22.90 -1.24
CA THR A 21 -22.72 -23.55 -2.25
C THR A 21 -21.53 -22.60 -2.45
N GLU A 22 -20.34 -22.98 -1.99
CA GLU A 22 -19.14 -22.24 -2.32
C GLU A 22 -19.06 -22.20 -3.85
N PRO A 23 -18.81 -21.02 -4.45
CA PRO A 23 -18.66 -20.96 -5.89
C PRO A 23 -17.53 -21.91 -6.29
N ASP A 24 -17.82 -22.82 -7.20
CA ASP A 24 -16.83 -23.71 -7.79
C ASP A 24 -15.88 -22.83 -8.63
N TYR A 25 -14.68 -22.62 -8.11
CA TYR A 25 -13.61 -21.89 -8.80
C TYR A 25 -12.70 -22.81 -9.62
N SER A 26 -13.13 -24.06 -9.88
CA SER A 26 -12.50 -24.87 -10.90
C SER A 26 -12.59 -24.11 -12.24
N ASP A 27 -11.56 -24.17 -13.03
CA ASP A 27 -11.53 -23.58 -14.38
C ASP A 27 -11.71 -22.04 -14.43
N ALA A 28 -11.04 -21.32 -13.54
CA ALA A 28 -11.08 -19.88 -13.49
C ALA A 28 -9.73 -19.20 -13.74
N VAL A 29 -9.78 -17.96 -14.22
CA VAL A 29 -8.63 -17.05 -14.31
C VAL A 29 -8.82 -15.83 -13.44
N TYR A 30 -7.73 -15.32 -12.87
CA TYR A 30 -7.72 -14.17 -11.97
C TYR A 30 -6.39 -13.42 -12.02
N MET A 31 -6.37 -12.18 -11.57
CA MET A 31 -5.14 -11.41 -11.41
C MET A 31 -4.30 -12.03 -10.29
N THR A 32 -3.05 -12.34 -10.56
CA THR A 32 -2.15 -12.97 -9.58
C THR A 32 -2.02 -12.12 -8.31
N GLY A 33 -2.12 -12.77 -7.15
CA GLY A 33 -1.98 -12.12 -5.84
C GLY A 33 -3.25 -11.43 -5.33
N THR A 34 -4.38 -11.47 -6.06
CA THR A 34 -5.61 -10.77 -5.66
C THR A 34 -6.61 -11.63 -4.88
N LEU A 35 -6.32 -12.91 -4.62
CA LEU A 35 -7.22 -13.81 -3.89
C LEU A 35 -7.54 -13.36 -2.46
N THR A 36 -6.55 -12.79 -1.76
CA THR A 36 -6.71 -12.31 -0.37
C THR A 36 -6.92 -10.79 -0.30
N SER A 37 -6.37 -10.06 -1.24
CA SER A 37 -6.50 -8.60 -1.33
C SER A 37 -6.31 -8.15 -2.76
N SER A 38 -7.26 -7.42 -3.29
CA SER A 38 -7.14 -6.82 -4.62
C SER A 38 -6.14 -5.66 -4.70
N ASN A 39 -5.58 -5.21 -3.55
CA ASN A 39 -4.63 -4.11 -3.48
C ASN A 39 -3.20 -4.60 -3.74
N VAL A 40 -2.56 -4.06 -4.75
CA VAL A 40 -1.15 -4.33 -5.09
C VAL A 40 -0.33 -3.08 -4.77
N LYS A 41 0.61 -3.19 -3.84
CA LYS A 41 1.47 -2.07 -3.46
C LYS A 41 2.59 -1.89 -4.48
N PHE A 42 2.72 -0.67 -5.01
CA PHE A 42 3.78 -0.29 -5.92
C PHE A 42 4.54 0.93 -5.39
N LEU A 43 5.75 0.70 -4.90
CA LEU A 43 6.66 1.75 -4.44
C LEU A 43 7.41 2.32 -5.65
N VAL A 44 7.26 3.61 -5.88
CA VAL A 44 7.84 4.30 -7.05
C VAL A 44 8.99 5.19 -6.58
N GLU A 45 10.21 4.83 -6.97
CA GLU A 45 11.43 5.58 -6.74
C GLU A 45 12.11 5.85 -8.10
N GLY A 46 12.20 7.12 -8.49
CA GLY A 46 12.60 7.46 -9.85
C GLY A 46 11.66 6.80 -10.86
N GLN A 47 12.23 6.15 -11.86
CA GLN A 47 11.49 5.33 -12.81
C GLN A 47 11.48 3.87 -12.32
N SER A 48 10.32 3.36 -11.95
CA SER A 48 10.15 2.03 -11.39
C SER A 48 9.17 1.20 -12.24
N THR A 49 9.35 -0.12 -12.27
CA THR A 49 8.50 -1.03 -13.02
C THR A 49 7.94 -2.13 -12.12
N LEU A 50 6.63 -2.36 -12.20
CA LEU A 50 5.91 -3.44 -11.55
C LEU A 50 5.47 -4.46 -12.60
N GLY A 51 5.72 -5.74 -12.34
CA GLY A 51 5.18 -6.85 -13.15
C GLY A 51 3.90 -7.39 -12.56
N LEU A 52 2.87 -7.50 -13.37
CA LEU A 52 1.61 -8.18 -13.05
C LEU A 52 1.48 -9.42 -13.94
N THR A 53 0.76 -10.42 -13.47
CA THR A 53 0.44 -11.64 -14.24
C THR A 53 -0.99 -12.05 -14.00
N VAL A 54 -1.52 -12.87 -14.88
CA VAL A 54 -2.79 -13.58 -14.72
C VAL A 54 -2.51 -15.02 -14.40
N THR A 55 -3.28 -15.60 -13.49
CA THR A 55 -3.16 -17.02 -13.11
C THR A 55 -4.46 -17.75 -13.40
N SER A 56 -4.37 -18.98 -13.88
CA SER A 56 -5.47 -19.94 -13.93
C SER A 56 -5.42 -20.87 -12.72
N THR A 57 -6.57 -21.36 -12.29
CA THR A 57 -6.67 -22.31 -11.17
C THR A 57 -5.87 -23.58 -11.43
N ASP A 58 -5.93 -24.07 -12.66
CA ASP A 58 -5.20 -25.25 -13.13
C ASP A 58 -4.29 -24.91 -14.31
N LYS A 59 -3.41 -25.85 -14.64
CA LYS A 59 -2.58 -25.75 -15.85
C LYS A 59 -3.47 -25.88 -17.09
N THR A 60 -3.20 -25.03 -18.05
CA THR A 60 -3.96 -25.03 -19.32
C THR A 60 -3.42 -26.07 -20.31
N ASP A 61 -4.29 -26.77 -21.01
CA ASP A 61 -3.88 -27.71 -22.04
C ASP A 61 -3.45 -27.05 -23.36
N THR A 62 -3.93 -25.82 -23.56
CA THR A 62 -3.66 -24.98 -24.73
C THR A 62 -3.28 -23.57 -24.31
N ASP A 63 -2.70 -22.81 -25.22
CA ASP A 63 -2.42 -21.39 -25.00
C ASP A 63 -3.73 -20.62 -24.80
N VAL A 64 -3.88 -20.00 -23.63
CA VAL A 64 -5.05 -19.18 -23.28
C VAL A 64 -4.67 -17.71 -23.39
N LYS A 65 -5.42 -16.97 -24.17
CA LYS A 65 -5.25 -15.54 -24.35
C LYS A 65 -6.17 -14.78 -23.40
N VAL A 66 -5.59 -13.85 -22.65
CA VAL A 66 -6.31 -13.03 -21.66
C VAL A 66 -6.12 -11.56 -21.98
N GLY A 67 -7.22 -10.85 -22.22
CA GLY A 67 -7.22 -9.41 -22.39
C GLY A 67 -7.13 -8.71 -21.03
N VAL A 68 -6.20 -7.77 -20.89
CA VAL A 68 -6.02 -7.00 -19.65
C VAL A 68 -5.86 -5.51 -19.99
N GLN A 69 -6.60 -4.67 -19.30
CA GLN A 69 -6.62 -3.22 -19.52
C GLN A 69 -6.65 -2.43 -18.22
N VAL A 70 -6.24 -1.18 -18.30
CA VAL A 70 -6.51 -0.20 -17.25
C VAL A 70 -8.01 0.14 -17.28
N ALA A 71 -8.65 0.14 -16.12
CA ALA A 71 -10.10 0.32 -15.95
C ALA A 71 -10.40 1.50 -15.00
N PRO A 72 -10.21 2.78 -15.45
CA PRO A 72 -10.37 3.96 -14.61
C PRO A 72 -11.76 4.09 -14.00
N GLN A 73 -12.79 3.59 -14.69
CA GLN A 73 -14.18 3.59 -14.24
C GLN A 73 -14.41 2.80 -12.94
N LEU A 74 -13.51 1.91 -12.57
CA LEU A 74 -13.62 1.15 -11.33
C LEU A 74 -13.10 1.90 -10.10
N LEU A 75 -12.42 3.03 -10.29
CA LEU A 75 -11.79 3.76 -9.19
C LEU A 75 -12.82 4.37 -8.22
N GLU A 76 -13.92 4.90 -8.73
CA GLU A 76 -14.97 5.50 -7.91
C GLU A 76 -15.60 4.46 -6.98
N SER A 77 -15.98 3.30 -7.52
CA SER A 77 -16.55 2.20 -6.74
C SER A 77 -15.55 1.63 -5.73
N PHE A 78 -14.27 1.57 -6.09
CA PHE A 78 -13.20 1.18 -5.19
C PHE A 78 -13.05 2.17 -4.02
N ASN A 79 -13.03 3.46 -4.28
CA ASN A 79 -12.97 4.49 -3.24
C ASN A 79 -14.16 4.39 -2.30
N ALA A 80 -15.38 4.27 -2.85
CA ALA A 80 -16.61 4.14 -2.07
C ALA A 80 -16.60 2.90 -1.17
N SER A 81 -16.16 1.75 -1.69
CA SER A 81 -16.15 0.49 -0.95
C SER A 81 -15.06 0.41 0.12
N THR A 82 -13.94 1.12 -0.07
CA THR A 82 -12.78 1.07 0.85
C THR A 82 -12.67 2.28 1.77
N GLY A 83 -13.51 3.31 1.60
CA GLY A 83 -13.43 4.59 2.32
C GLY A 83 -12.17 5.39 1.96
N ARG A 84 -11.58 5.16 0.80
CA ARG A 84 -10.37 5.84 0.33
C ARG A 84 -10.73 7.01 -0.58
N ASN A 85 -9.75 7.88 -0.79
CA ASN A 85 -9.84 8.99 -1.75
C ASN A 85 -8.62 8.93 -2.70
N CYS A 86 -8.51 7.83 -3.44
CA CYS A 86 -7.45 7.66 -4.43
C CYS A 86 -7.80 8.37 -5.72
N GLN A 87 -6.78 8.84 -6.42
CA GLN A 87 -6.87 9.45 -7.74
C GLN A 87 -6.18 8.56 -8.78
N MET A 88 -6.57 8.70 -10.04
CA MET A 88 -5.77 8.13 -11.13
C MET A 88 -4.40 8.81 -11.18
N PRO A 89 -3.31 8.06 -11.46
CA PRO A 89 -2.03 8.69 -11.71
C PRO A 89 -2.12 9.67 -12.87
N PRO A 90 -1.45 10.83 -12.82
CA PRO A 90 -1.47 11.83 -13.89
C PRO A 90 -1.06 11.24 -15.25
N GLU A 91 -1.60 11.79 -16.31
CA GLU A 91 -1.21 11.39 -17.66
C GLU A 91 0.30 11.57 -17.88
N GLY A 92 0.93 10.58 -18.48
CA GLY A 92 2.38 10.56 -18.68
C GLY A 92 3.23 10.26 -17.44
N SER A 93 2.62 10.05 -16.24
CA SER A 93 3.33 9.59 -15.05
C SER A 93 3.48 8.07 -15.00
N TYR A 94 2.78 7.35 -15.85
CA TYR A 94 2.87 5.91 -15.96
C TYR A 94 2.74 5.44 -17.40
N SER A 95 3.23 4.24 -17.68
CA SER A 95 2.95 3.47 -18.88
C SER A 95 2.45 2.08 -18.52
N PHE A 96 1.58 1.54 -19.35
CA PHE A 96 0.99 0.22 -19.20
C PHE A 96 1.25 -0.60 -20.45
N GLU A 97 2.08 -1.64 -20.32
CA GLU A 97 2.36 -2.60 -21.39
C GLU A 97 1.50 -3.85 -21.16
N GLY A 98 0.21 -3.69 -21.47
CA GLY A 98 -0.81 -4.73 -21.37
C GLY A 98 -1.45 -5.00 -22.72
N GLY A 99 -2.74 -5.30 -22.69
CA GLY A 99 -3.54 -5.63 -23.87
C GLY A 99 -3.88 -7.12 -23.85
N GLU A 100 -3.17 -7.95 -24.58
CA GLU A 100 -3.35 -9.40 -24.59
C GLU A 100 -2.11 -10.08 -24.01
N VAL A 101 -2.29 -10.92 -23.00
CA VAL A 101 -1.27 -11.80 -22.44
C VAL A 101 -1.65 -13.26 -22.65
N VAL A 102 -0.67 -14.13 -22.63
CA VAL A 102 -0.89 -15.56 -22.90
C VAL A 102 -0.47 -16.39 -21.69
N ILE A 103 -1.33 -17.30 -21.27
CA ILE A 103 -0.97 -18.41 -20.38
C ILE A 103 -0.57 -19.56 -21.30
N PRO A 104 0.72 -19.94 -21.36
CA PRO A 104 1.17 -21.01 -22.27
C PRO A 104 0.62 -22.38 -21.87
N ALA A 105 0.43 -23.24 -22.82
CA ALA A 105 0.07 -24.63 -22.59
C ALA A 105 0.99 -25.28 -21.56
N GLY A 106 0.43 -26.03 -20.63
CA GLY A 106 1.14 -26.69 -19.53
C GLY A 106 1.53 -25.76 -18.38
N GLN A 107 1.22 -24.47 -18.47
CA GLN A 107 1.43 -23.49 -17.42
C GLN A 107 0.09 -23.03 -16.81
N ASN A 108 0.17 -22.39 -15.66
CA ASN A 108 -0.97 -21.75 -15.00
C ASN A 108 -0.78 -20.25 -14.82
N GLN A 109 0.29 -19.65 -15.36
CA GLN A 109 0.60 -18.24 -15.22
C GLN A 109 0.92 -17.64 -16.58
N SER A 110 0.42 -16.42 -16.81
CA SER A 110 0.62 -15.69 -18.06
C SER A 110 2.02 -15.08 -18.17
N THR A 111 2.34 -14.61 -19.36
CA THR A 111 3.39 -13.63 -19.59
C THR A 111 3.15 -12.38 -18.74
N GLN A 112 4.22 -11.64 -18.46
CA GLN A 112 4.19 -10.50 -17.56
C GLN A 112 3.63 -9.26 -18.25
N ILE A 113 2.73 -8.57 -17.55
CA ILE A 113 2.23 -7.23 -17.85
C ILE A 113 3.10 -6.24 -17.10
N LYS A 114 3.61 -5.22 -17.76
CA LYS A 114 4.46 -4.21 -17.13
C LYS A 114 3.70 -2.92 -16.89
N VAL A 115 3.80 -2.41 -15.67
CA VAL A 115 3.38 -1.06 -15.28
C VAL A 115 4.61 -0.29 -14.87
N THR A 116 5.00 0.70 -15.64
CA THR A 116 6.13 1.58 -15.30
C THR A 116 5.60 2.91 -14.82
N ALA A 117 6.16 3.46 -13.75
CA ALA A 117 5.76 4.75 -13.19
C ALA A 117 6.99 5.60 -12.85
N ASP A 118 6.81 6.92 -12.91
CA ASP A 118 7.83 7.93 -12.66
C ASP A 118 7.46 8.78 -11.45
N SER A 119 8.26 8.67 -10.38
CA SER A 119 8.01 9.37 -9.13
C SER A 119 8.10 10.90 -9.24
N GLU A 120 8.84 11.44 -10.22
CA GLU A 120 8.96 12.89 -10.39
C GLU A 120 7.65 13.53 -10.83
N LYS A 121 6.80 12.75 -11.51
CA LYS A 121 5.48 13.18 -11.99
C LYS A 121 4.35 12.89 -11.02
N LEU A 122 4.65 12.25 -9.89
CA LEU A 122 3.69 11.99 -8.81
C LEU A 122 3.80 13.06 -7.72
N GLN A 123 2.66 13.58 -7.29
CA GLN A 123 2.60 14.57 -6.21
C GLN A 123 2.77 13.90 -4.84
N GLU A 124 3.41 14.58 -3.93
CA GLU A 124 3.55 14.14 -2.54
C GLU A 124 2.21 14.25 -1.79
N GLY A 125 1.96 13.28 -0.91
CA GLY A 125 0.73 13.28 -0.11
C GLY A 125 -0.53 12.84 -0.84
N VAL A 126 -0.46 12.59 -2.16
CA VAL A 126 -1.60 12.09 -2.95
C VAL A 126 -1.53 10.56 -3.04
N SER A 127 -2.66 9.92 -2.77
CA SER A 127 -2.81 8.47 -2.95
C SER A 127 -3.25 8.19 -4.38
N TYR A 128 -2.43 7.49 -5.15
CA TYR A 128 -2.76 7.09 -6.51
C TYR A 128 -3.13 5.62 -6.58
N CYS A 129 -4.11 5.30 -7.42
CA CYS A 129 -4.54 3.94 -7.69
C CYS A 129 -4.78 3.75 -9.19
N LEU A 130 -4.17 2.71 -9.76
CA LEU A 130 -4.35 2.29 -11.15
C LEU A 130 -5.08 0.95 -11.14
N PRO A 131 -6.41 0.93 -11.43
CA PRO A 131 -7.14 -0.32 -11.57
C PRO A 131 -6.73 -1.03 -12.86
N VAL A 132 -6.27 -2.27 -12.76
CA VAL A 132 -5.93 -3.14 -13.90
C VAL A 132 -6.83 -4.36 -13.86
N SER A 133 -7.61 -4.58 -14.91
CA SER A 133 -8.68 -5.58 -14.93
C SER A 133 -8.59 -6.50 -16.13
N ILE A 134 -8.96 -7.77 -15.91
CA ILE A 134 -9.18 -8.74 -16.99
C ILE A 134 -10.45 -8.35 -17.74
N THR A 135 -10.37 -8.24 -19.06
CA THR A 135 -11.49 -7.86 -19.92
C THR A 135 -12.07 -9.02 -20.72
N SER A 136 -11.22 -9.97 -21.12
CA SER A 136 -11.63 -11.13 -21.93
C SER A 136 -10.75 -12.33 -21.68
N VAL A 137 -11.29 -13.50 -21.94
CA VAL A 137 -10.56 -14.77 -22.03
C VAL A 137 -10.92 -15.40 -23.35
N SER A 138 -9.94 -15.88 -24.10
CA SER A 138 -10.12 -16.48 -25.43
C SER A 138 -9.34 -17.79 -25.51
N ASN A 139 -9.77 -18.66 -26.40
CA ASN A 139 -9.22 -20.01 -26.63
C ASN A 139 -9.36 -20.94 -25.42
N SER A 140 -10.36 -20.71 -24.57
CA SER A 140 -10.62 -21.54 -23.39
C SER A 140 -12.03 -21.29 -22.86
N ASP A 141 -12.58 -22.28 -22.16
CA ASP A 141 -13.85 -22.19 -21.42
C ASP A 141 -13.66 -21.62 -20.00
N LEU A 142 -12.42 -21.22 -19.63
CA LEU A 142 -12.10 -20.64 -18.33
C LEU A 142 -12.91 -19.37 -18.08
N LYS A 143 -13.47 -19.29 -16.89
CA LYS A 143 -14.25 -18.13 -16.44
C LYS A 143 -13.36 -17.14 -15.69
N VAL A 144 -13.70 -15.87 -15.75
CA VAL A 144 -13.02 -14.86 -14.91
C VAL A 144 -13.58 -14.91 -13.51
N MET A 145 -12.73 -15.05 -12.50
CA MET A 145 -13.11 -14.94 -11.09
C MET A 145 -13.39 -13.47 -10.75
N GLU A 146 -14.67 -13.11 -10.63
CA GLU A 146 -15.11 -11.72 -10.49
C GLU A 146 -14.51 -11.01 -9.26
N THR A 147 -14.35 -11.72 -8.14
CA THR A 147 -13.76 -11.17 -6.91
C THR A 147 -12.29 -10.82 -7.05
N SER A 148 -11.60 -11.43 -8.00
CA SER A 148 -10.15 -11.33 -8.25
C SER A 148 -9.84 -10.91 -9.69
N ARG A 149 -10.83 -10.33 -10.38
CA ARG A 149 -10.71 -9.84 -11.76
C ARG A 149 -9.79 -8.63 -11.86
N THR A 150 -9.75 -7.78 -10.83
CA THR A 150 -9.08 -6.48 -10.86
C THR A 150 -7.99 -6.40 -9.80
N ALA A 151 -6.81 -5.99 -10.22
CA ALA A 151 -5.73 -5.56 -9.33
C ALA A 151 -5.74 -4.04 -9.21
N TYR A 152 -5.90 -3.52 -8.00
CA TYR A 152 -5.82 -2.09 -7.71
C TYR A 152 -4.38 -1.76 -7.34
N VAL A 153 -3.61 -1.27 -8.30
CA VAL A 153 -2.20 -0.94 -8.11
C VAL A 153 -2.10 0.40 -7.39
N MET A 154 -1.67 0.36 -6.13
CA MET A 154 -1.51 1.53 -5.27
C MET A 154 -0.10 2.09 -5.45
N LEU A 155 0.03 3.19 -6.21
CA LEU A 155 1.29 3.86 -6.43
C LEU A 155 1.63 4.74 -5.23
N THR A 156 2.78 4.49 -4.64
CA THR A 156 3.30 5.28 -3.50
C THR A 156 4.67 5.83 -3.88
N LYS A 157 4.77 7.15 -3.95
CA LYS A 157 6.06 7.82 -4.16
C LYS A 157 6.97 7.58 -2.97
N VAL A 158 8.16 7.08 -3.23
CA VAL A 158 9.22 6.97 -2.22
C VAL A 158 9.85 8.35 -2.06
N ILE A 159 9.80 8.87 -0.85
CA ILE A 159 10.43 10.15 -0.52
C ILE A 159 11.76 9.86 0.15
N ASN A 160 12.84 10.16 -0.56
CA ASN A 160 14.19 10.08 -0.04
C ASN A 160 14.61 11.44 0.51
N ILE A 161 14.74 11.55 1.81
CA ILE A 161 15.27 12.72 2.48
C ILE A 161 16.69 12.44 2.95
N LYS A 162 17.58 13.42 2.75
CA LYS A 162 18.91 13.40 3.35
C LYS A 162 18.77 13.89 4.77
N ALA A 163 19.11 13.03 5.74
CA ALA A 163 19.21 13.42 7.14
C ALA A 163 20.68 13.67 7.50
N ALA A 164 20.92 14.65 8.34
CA ALA A 164 22.24 14.84 8.89
C ALA A 164 22.53 13.77 9.97
N TYR A 165 23.72 13.18 9.91
CA TYR A 165 24.21 12.28 10.93
C TYR A 165 24.99 13.05 11.98
N LEU A 166 24.45 13.16 13.18
CA LEU A 166 25.10 13.80 14.33
C LEU A 166 25.78 12.72 15.18
N ALA A 167 27.09 12.51 14.95
CA ALA A 167 27.89 11.60 15.75
C ALA A 167 28.58 12.33 16.90
N ARG A 168 28.77 11.65 18.04
CA ARG A 168 29.64 12.07 19.14
C ARG A 168 29.41 13.52 19.59
N ARG A 169 28.30 13.92 20.09
CA ARG A 169 28.02 15.31 20.52
C ARG A 169 27.96 16.34 19.37
N GLY A 170 27.73 15.86 18.14
CA GLY A 170 27.42 16.76 17.04
C GLY A 170 26.10 17.48 17.28
N TYR A 171 26.01 18.73 16.87
CA TYR A 171 24.79 19.52 16.95
C TYR A 171 24.69 20.42 15.73
N PHE A 172 23.47 20.85 15.43
CA PHE A 172 23.24 21.93 14.49
C PHE A 172 23.33 23.24 15.21
N ASN A 173 24.11 24.15 14.67
CA ASN A 173 24.10 25.55 15.07
C ASN A 173 23.46 26.36 13.96
N ILE A 174 22.46 27.20 14.34
CA ILE A 174 21.81 28.15 13.43
C ILE A 174 22.27 29.55 13.85
N PRO A 175 23.35 30.07 13.24
CA PRO A 175 23.96 31.34 13.67
C PRO A 175 22.99 32.52 13.66
N SER A 176 22.00 32.53 12.75
CA SER A 176 20.99 33.58 12.65
C SER A 176 20.07 33.64 13.87
N PHE A 177 19.97 32.56 14.66
CA PHE A 177 19.18 32.54 15.88
C PHE A 177 19.92 33.22 17.07
N GLY A 178 21.25 33.20 17.03
CA GLY A 178 22.09 33.85 18.04
C GLY A 178 22.35 35.33 17.80
N ASP A 179 21.98 35.88 16.66
CA ASP A 179 22.15 37.29 16.36
C ASP A 179 21.13 38.11 17.13
N GLN A 180 21.60 38.84 18.15
CA GLN A 180 20.74 39.60 19.05
C GLN A 180 19.99 40.78 18.39
N GLU A 181 20.47 41.24 17.24
CA GLU A 181 19.86 42.39 16.54
C GLU A 181 18.97 41.93 15.37
N LYS A 182 19.33 40.86 14.70
CA LYS A 182 18.73 40.40 13.42
C LYS A 182 18.05 39.06 13.52
N SER A 183 18.03 38.43 14.70
CA SER A 183 17.43 37.10 14.84
C SER A 183 15.94 37.13 14.47
N PRO A 184 15.50 36.27 13.52
CA PRO A 184 14.09 36.18 13.18
C PRO A 184 13.25 35.60 14.32
N VAL A 185 13.88 35.05 15.36
CA VAL A 185 13.21 34.40 16.50
C VAL A 185 13.20 35.23 17.76
N LYS A 186 13.70 36.49 17.73
CA LYS A 186 13.90 37.35 18.91
C LYS A 186 12.60 37.68 19.70
N ALA A 187 11.44 37.63 19.04
CA ALA A 187 10.17 37.99 19.66
C ALA A 187 9.01 37.20 19.09
N LEU A 188 9.15 35.88 19.03
CA LEU A 188 8.08 35.00 18.58
C LEU A 188 7.01 34.89 19.66
N GLY A 189 5.76 35.28 19.32
CA GLY A 189 4.59 35.02 20.17
C GLY A 189 4.18 33.53 20.15
N GLN A 190 4.51 32.82 19.09
CA GLN A 190 4.25 31.39 18.90
C GLN A 190 5.40 30.76 18.13
N MET A 191 5.77 29.55 18.49
CA MET A 191 6.78 28.74 17.79
C MET A 191 6.33 27.30 17.69
N THR A 192 6.46 26.76 16.51
CA THR A 192 6.33 25.31 16.26
C THR A 192 7.69 24.75 15.86
N LEU A 193 8.13 23.70 16.52
CA LEU A 193 9.34 22.98 16.19
C LEU A 193 8.98 21.55 15.80
N GLU A 194 9.29 21.17 14.58
CA GLU A 194 9.11 19.81 14.08
C GLU A 194 10.47 19.19 13.80
N MET A 195 10.68 17.97 14.34
CA MET A 195 11.88 17.19 14.01
C MET A 195 11.54 15.73 13.88
N LYS A 196 12.21 15.06 12.94
CA LYS A 196 12.19 13.62 12.81
C LYS A 196 13.58 13.09 13.18
N VAL A 197 13.65 12.33 14.27
CA VAL A 197 14.89 11.82 14.82
C VAL A 197 14.91 10.30 14.74
N LEU A 198 16.01 9.72 14.24
CA LEU A 198 16.29 8.31 14.31
C LEU A 198 17.50 8.11 15.25
N PRO A 199 17.30 7.78 16.52
CA PRO A 199 18.41 7.50 17.42
C PRO A 199 19.03 6.15 17.06
N VAL A 200 20.35 6.14 16.87
CA VAL A 200 21.12 4.91 16.59
C VAL A 200 21.36 4.12 17.87
N SER A 201 21.56 4.84 19.00
CA SER A 201 21.66 4.26 20.32
C SER A 201 21.32 5.31 21.39
N PHE A 202 20.82 4.85 22.51
CA PHE A 202 20.65 5.69 23.70
C PHE A 202 21.73 5.33 24.71
N PRO A 203 22.29 6.34 25.44
CA PRO A 203 23.23 6.05 26.50
C PRO A 203 22.55 5.22 27.60
N VAL A 204 23.13 4.07 27.92
CA VAL A 204 22.66 3.15 28.96
C VAL A 204 23.65 3.17 30.12
N GLY A 205 23.18 3.38 31.34
CA GLY A 205 23.96 3.27 32.55
C GLY A 205 24.84 4.52 32.87
N SER A 206 26.09 4.31 33.28
CA SER A 206 26.99 5.32 33.85
C SER A 206 27.50 6.40 32.89
N GLU A 207 27.08 6.38 31.62
CA GLU A 207 27.47 7.41 30.67
C GLU A 207 26.58 8.64 30.78
N ARG A 208 27.05 9.60 31.57
CA ARG A 208 26.64 11.03 31.67
C ARG A 208 25.20 11.42 32.01
N ASN A 209 24.23 10.57 31.85
CA ASN A 209 22.88 10.81 32.34
C ASN A 209 22.37 9.53 32.99
N ALA A 210 22.65 9.36 34.25
CA ALA A 210 22.20 8.22 35.05
C ALA A 210 20.66 8.02 35.04
N ASN A 211 19.93 8.93 34.45
CA ASN A 211 18.46 8.94 34.42
C ASN A 211 17.86 8.66 33.03
N GLY A 212 18.66 8.27 32.02
CA GLY A 212 18.14 7.97 30.69
C GLY A 212 17.52 9.17 29.94
N ILE A 213 17.89 10.38 30.33
CA ILE A 213 17.38 11.62 29.73
C ILE A 213 18.35 12.10 28.66
N SER A 214 17.88 12.30 27.46
CA SER A 214 18.65 12.89 26.36
C SER A 214 17.97 14.16 25.87
N SER A 215 18.72 15.24 25.75
CA SER A 215 18.26 16.48 25.14
C SER A 215 18.23 16.29 23.62
N LEU A 216 17.06 16.50 23.00
CA LEU A 216 16.88 16.44 21.55
C LEU A 216 17.15 17.79 20.91
N CYS A 217 16.60 18.85 21.48
CA CYS A 217 16.86 20.22 21.06
C CYS A 217 16.47 21.17 22.19
N GLY A 218 16.99 22.38 22.14
CA GLY A 218 16.63 23.41 23.09
C GLY A 218 17.67 24.49 23.20
N CYS A 219 17.35 25.47 24.03
CA CYS A 219 18.24 26.50 24.48
C CYS A 219 18.19 26.48 26.00
N GLU A 220 19.32 26.23 26.64
CA GLU A 220 19.41 26.26 28.10
C GLU A 220 18.86 27.58 28.62
N GLU A 221 18.14 27.52 29.73
CA GLU A 221 17.44 28.66 30.36
C GLU A 221 16.12 29.10 29.71
N ASN A 222 15.82 28.68 28.46
CA ASN A 222 14.57 29.08 27.78
C ASN A 222 13.64 27.90 27.53
N PHE A 223 14.10 26.88 26.78
CA PHE A 223 13.33 25.67 26.55
C PHE A 223 14.22 24.49 26.23
N LEU A 224 13.77 23.31 26.59
CA LEU A 224 14.42 22.03 26.32
C LEU A 224 13.40 20.99 25.94
N PHE A 225 13.64 20.31 24.82
CA PHE A 225 12.92 19.09 24.46
C PHE A 225 13.76 17.88 24.90
N LEU A 226 13.26 17.14 25.86
CA LEU A 226 13.90 15.98 26.44
C LEU A 226 13.24 14.70 25.98
N SER A 227 14.02 13.68 25.66
CA SER A 227 13.55 12.33 25.51
C SER A 227 13.76 11.57 26.81
N LEU A 228 12.68 11.09 27.39
CA LEU A 228 12.70 10.17 28.53
C LEU A 228 12.50 8.76 27.99
N ILE A 229 13.49 7.88 28.20
CA ILE A 229 13.37 6.48 27.90
C ILE A 229 13.29 5.75 29.24
N HIS A 230 12.11 5.22 29.51
CA HIS A 230 11.95 4.17 30.52
C HIS A 230 12.21 2.84 29.87
N ILE A 231 13.28 2.18 30.27
CA ILE A 231 13.58 0.77 29.97
C ILE A 231 13.03 -0.07 31.12
#